data_dc3c38314dd3253cb0fd61e188a3309c
#
_entry.id   dc3c38314dd3253cb0fd61e188a3309c
#
_cell.length_a   1.000
_cell.length_b   1.000
_cell.length_c   1.000
_cell.angle_alpha   90.00
_cell.angle_beta   90.00
_cell.angle_gamma   90.00
#
_symmetry.space_group_name_H-M   'P 1'
#
loop_
_entity.id
_entity.type
_entity.pdbx_description
1 polymer ?
#
loop_
_entity_poly.entity_id
_entity_poly.type
_entity_poly.pdbx_seq_one_letter_code
_entity_poly.pdbx_strand_id
1 'polypeptide(L)'
;MHGPRIFVGTLLLALPFCGSGIAAEHTKDSLAVVKANIEQEKAVFVDVREKAEWDDGHLEGALHLPLSELQEGVAPKSLEEKLDKSKILYTHCRAGRRSLLAADILEELGYQVRPLKQGTADLLKTFPKAE
;
A
#
# COMPACT_ATOMS: atom_id res chain seq x y z
N MET A 1 61.89 7.44 16.80
CA MET A 1 61.22 7.36 15.50
C MET A 1 59.87 6.68 15.65
N HIS A 2 58.82 7.45 15.59
CA HIS A 2 57.47 6.90 15.65
C HIS A 2 56.94 6.76 14.22
N GLY A 3 56.76 5.51 13.78
CA GLY A 3 56.10 5.24 12.49
C GLY A 3 54.60 5.57 12.52
N PRO A 4 54.00 5.94 11.40
CA PRO A 4 52.58 6.23 11.39
C PRO A 4 51.78 4.97 11.67
N ARG A 5 50.96 5.02 12.72
CA ARG A 5 49.97 3.98 12.98
C ARG A 5 48.87 4.12 11.92
N ILE A 6 48.84 3.17 10.99
CA ILE A 6 47.74 3.06 10.05
C ILE A 6 46.57 2.45 10.82
N PHE A 7 45.55 3.28 11.12
CA PHE A 7 44.27 2.78 11.54
C PHE A 7 43.55 2.21 10.33
N VAL A 8 43.56 0.90 10.18
CA VAL A 8 42.67 0.22 9.24
C VAL A 8 41.29 0.24 9.86
N GLY A 9 40.51 1.26 9.52
CA GLY A 9 39.12 1.30 9.86
C GLY A 9 38.40 0.18 9.12
N THR A 10 37.96 -0.82 9.84
CA THR A 10 37.09 -1.85 9.27
C THR A 10 35.76 -1.19 8.98
N LEU A 11 35.55 -0.85 7.71
CA LEU A 11 34.25 -0.40 7.24
C LEU A 11 33.31 -1.60 7.27
N LEU A 12 32.50 -1.67 8.31
CA LEU A 12 31.41 -2.64 8.38
C LEU A 12 30.36 -2.20 7.37
N LEU A 13 30.41 -2.77 6.17
CA LEU A 13 29.30 -2.65 5.23
C LEU A 13 28.13 -3.43 5.84
N ALA A 14 27.19 -2.70 6.44
CA ALA A 14 25.90 -3.27 6.77
C ALA A 14 25.20 -3.60 5.47
N LEU A 15 25.17 -4.87 5.11
CA LEU A 15 24.34 -5.35 4.00
C LEU A 15 22.89 -5.06 4.37
N PRO A 16 22.10 -4.47 3.43
CA PRO A 16 20.69 -4.30 3.71
C PRO A 16 20.07 -5.67 3.92
N PHE A 17 19.41 -5.83 5.05
CA PHE A 17 18.67 -7.03 5.36
C PHE A 17 17.50 -7.10 4.39
N CYS A 18 17.65 -7.86 3.28
CA CYS A 18 16.55 -8.23 2.42
C CYS A 18 15.69 -9.29 3.13
N GLY A 19 14.92 -8.86 4.12
CA GLY A 19 13.88 -9.71 4.68
C GLY A 19 12.80 -9.95 3.63
N SER A 20 12.49 -11.22 3.34
CA SER A 20 11.38 -11.62 2.46
C SER A 20 10.01 -11.46 3.13
N GLY A 21 9.90 -10.66 4.22
CA GLY A 21 8.69 -10.43 4.98
C GLY A 21 7.91 -9.19 4.51
N ILE A 22 6.61 -9.18 4.81
CA ILE A 22 5.75 -8.01 4.66
C ILE A 22 6.14 -7.03 5.79
N ALA A 23 6.52 -5.78 5.43
CA ALA A 23 6.86 -4.73 6.40
C ALA A 23 5.62 -3.96 6.85
N ALA A 24 4.63 -3.77 5.96
CA ALA A 24 3.41 -3.05 6.29
C ALA A 24 2.54 -3.80 7.31
N GLU A 25 1.85 -3.05 8.13
CA GLU A 25 0.85 -3.55 9.08
C GLU A 25 -0.52 -3.00 8.72
N HIS A 26 -1.57 -3.76 9.02
CA HIS A 26 -2.93 -3.27 8.86
C HIS A 26 -3.17 -2.02 9.70
N THR A 27 -3.85 -1.05 9.12
CA THR A 27 -4.19 0.18 9.83
C THR A 27 -5.06 -0.10 11.04
N LYS A 28 -4.87 0.70 12.09
CA LYS A 28 -5.71 0.69 13.29
C LYS A 28 -6.90 1.64 13.15
N ASP A 29 -7.04 2.32 12.02
CA ASP A 29 -8.18 3.19 11.76
C ASP A 29 -9.48 2.38 11.84
N SER A 30 -10.43 2.87 12.61
CA SER A 30 -11.78 2.31 12.62
C SER A 30 -12.48 2.60 11.29
N LEU A 31 -13.50 1.82 10.94
CA LEU A 31 -14.28 2.10 9.73
C LEU A 31 -14.97 3.47 9.78
N ALA A 32 -15.27 3.98 10.98
CA ALA A 32 -15.79 5.34 11.14
C ALA A 32 -14.74 6.40 10.73
N VAL A 33 -13.49 6.21 11.10
CA VAL A 33 -12.38 7.09 10.70
C VAL A 33 -12.14 6.99 9.19
N VAL A 34 -12.12 5.78 8.65
CA VAL A 34 -11.99 5.54 7.20
C VAL A 34 -13.11 6.29 6.45
N LYS A 35 -14.34 6.13 6.89
CA LYS A 35 -15.51 6.78 6.28
C LYS A 35 -15.37 8.31 6.30
N ALA A 36 -14.99 8.87 7.44
CA ALA A 36 -14.78 10.32 7.56
C ALA A 36 -13.69 10.82 6.60
N ASN A 37 -12.58 10.11 6.48
CA ASN A 37 -11.50 10.47 5.57
C ASN A 37 -11.93 10.38 4.10
N ILE A 38 -12.70 9.37 3.72
CA ILE A 38 -13.24 9.22 2.36
C ILE A 38 -14.22 10.36 2.04
N GLU A 39 -15.18 10.64 2.95
CA GLU A 39 -16.19 11.69 2.76
C GLU A 39 -15.58 13.10 2.68
N GLN A 40 -14.49 13.34 3.40
CA GLN A 40 -13.75 14.59 3.37
C GLN A 40 -12.73 14.69 2.22
N GLU A 41 -12.72 13.70 1.35
CA GLU A 41 -11.78 13.61 0.21
C GLU A 41 -10.28 13.63 0.61
N LYS A 42 -10.00 13.21 1.84
CA LYS A 42 -8.62 13.06 2.35
C LYS A 42 -8.03 11.70 2.00
N ALA A 43 -8.85 10.76 1.60
CA ALA A 43 -8.48 9.38 1.31
C ALA A 43 -9.27 8.82 0.15
N VAL A 44 -8.74 7.74 -0.41
CA VAL A 44 -9.38 6.97 -1.47
C VAL A 44 -9.16 5.49 -1.21
N PHE A 45 -10.14 4.66 -1.60
CA PHE A 45 -9.97 3.22 -1.61
C PHE A 45 -9.16 2.79 -2.83
N VAL A 46 -8.23 1.88 -2.62
CA VAL A 46 -7.48 1.22 -3.69
C VAL A 46 -7.72 -0.28 -3.60
N ASP A 47 -8.48 -0.80 -4.54
CA ASP A 47 -8.76 -2.23 -4.64
C ASP A 47 -7.61 -2.91 -5.37
N VAL A 48 -6.89 -3.79 -4.65
CA VAL A 48 -5.71 -4.47 -5.18
C VAL A 48 -6.00 -5.91 -5.60
N ARG A 49 -7.30 -6.26 -5.65
CA ARG A 49 -7.74 -7.56 -6.18
C ARG A 49 -7.53 -7.64 -7.69
N GLU A 50 -7.58 -8.84 -8.21
CA GLU A 50 -7.48 -9.03 -9.65
C GLU A 50 -8.76 -8.60 -10.39
N LYS A 51 -8.65 -8.41 -11.70
CA LYS A 51 -9.74 -7.86 -12.54
C LYS A 51 -11.04 -8.67 -12.41
N ALA A 52 -10.97 -9.99 -12.39
CA ALA A 52 -12.16 -10.82 -12.27
C ALA A 52 -12.94 -10.56 -10.98
N GLU A 53 -12.24 -10.36 -9.86
CA GLU A 53 -12.85 -10.02 -8.59
C GLU A 53 -13.45 -8.60 -8.61
N TRP A 54 -12.74 -7.66 -9.21
CA TRP A 54 -13.23 -6.29 -9.42
C TRP A 54 -14.52 -6.26 -10.26
N ASP A 55 -14.53 -7.00 -11.34
CA ASP A 55 -15.70 -7.07 -12.25
C ASP A 55 -16.94 -7.66 -11.56
N ASP A 56 -16.76 -8.54 -10.58
CA ASP A 56 -17.86 -9.12 -9.80
C ASP A 56 -18.50 -8.11 -8.82
N GLY A 57 -17.86 -7.00 -8.59
CA GLY A 57 -18.34 -5.94 -7.72
C GLY A 57 -17.22 -5.30 -6.91
N HIS A 58 -17.31 -4.00 -6.73
CA HIS A 58 -16.31 -3.22 -6.01
C HIS A 58 -16.95 -2.02 -5.32
N LEU A 59 -16.21 -1.36 -4.45
CA LEU A 59 -16.66 -0.18 -3.74
C LEU A 59 -16.80 1.02 -4.66
N GLU A 60 -17.85 1.80 -4.45
CA GLU A 60 -18.01 3.08 -5.14
C GLU A 60 -16.82 4.00 -4.88
N GLY A 61 -16.31 4.63 -5.93
CA GLY A 61 -15.17 5.54 -5.84
C GLY A 61 -13.80 4.88 -5.66
N ALA A 62 -13.73 3.55 -5.58
CA ALA A 62 -12.47 2.85 -5.48
C ALA A 62 -11.67 2.93 -6.79
N LEU A 63 -10.35 3.03 -6.65
CA LEU A 63 -9.43 2.88 -7.76
C LEU A 63 -9.00 1.42 -7.86
N HIS A 64 -8.89 0.89 -9.05
CA HIS A 64 -8.44 -0.48 -9.28
C HIS A 64 -6.95 -0.50 -9.60
N LEU A 65 -6.18 -1.20 -8.77
CA LEU A 65 -4.76 -1.36 -8.95
C LEU A 65 -4.35 -2.78 -8.55
N PRO A 66 -4.47 -3.76 -9.45
CA PRO A 66 -4.19 -5.15 -9.13
C PRO A 66 -2.78 -5.36 -8.61
N LEU A 67 -2.64 -6.16 -7.55
CA LEU A 67 -1.34 -6.47 -6.98
C LEU A 67 -0.39 -7.07 -8.02
N SER A 68 -0.88 -7.90 -8.93
CA SER A 68 -0.06 -8.49 -9.99
C SER A 68 0.62 -7.42 -10.86
N GLU A 69 -0.08 -6.35 -11.20
CA GLU A 69 0.50 -5.24 -11.94
C GLU A 69 1.55 -4.49 -11.13
N LEU A 70 1.31 -4.27 -9.84
CA LEU A 70 2.29 -3.65 -8.95
C LEU A 70 3.55 -4.49 -8.82
N GLN A 71 3.41 -5.80 -8.72
CA GLN A 71 4.54 -6.74 -8.61
C GLN A 71 5.35 -6.86 -9.90
N GLU A 72 4.72 -6.74 -11.06
CA GLU A 72 5.40 -6.70 -12.36
C GLU A 72 6.18 -5.39 -12.57
N GLY A 73 5.81 -4.35 -11.85
CA GLY A 73 6.41 -3.03 -11.92
C GLY A 73 5.63 -2.09 -12.81
N VAL A 74 4.97 -1.12 -12.19
CA VAL A 74 4.30 -0.02 -12.88
C VAL A 74 5.24 1.18 -12.91
N ALA A 75 5.34 1.84 -14.05
CA ALA A 75 6.14 3.06 -14.16
C ALA A 75 5.63 4.11 -13.15
N PRO A 76 6.50 4.74 -12.35
CA PRO A 76 6.10 5.74 -11.36
C PRO A 76 5.21 6.85 -11.93
N LYS A 77 5.49 7.28 -13.16
CA LYS A 77 4.69 8.29 -13.85
C LYS A 77 3.24 7.83 -14.10
N SER A 78 3.06 6.56 -14.46
CA SER A 78 1.72 5.99 -14.68
C SER A 78 0.92 5.94 -13.39
N LEU A 79 1.57 5.65 -12.26
CA LEU A 79 0.95 5.68 -10.95
C LEU A 79 0.57 7.10 -10.53
N GLU A 80 1.41 8.09 -10.79
CA GLU A 80 1.16 9.49 -10.47
C GLU A 80 -0.07 10.05 -11.21
N GLU A 81 -0.41 9.49 -12.36
CA GLU A 81 -1.63 9.84 -13.10
C GLU A 81 -2.90 9.29 -12.44
N LYS A 82 -2.79 8.17 -11.71
CA LYS A 82 -3.91 7.51 -11.02
C LYS A 82 -4.03 7.87 -9.55
N LEU A 83 -2.90 8.05 -8.87
CA LEU A 83 -2.81 8.18 -7.43
C LEU A 83 -2.30 9.56 -7.03
N ASP A 84 -2.92 10.13 -6.02
CA ASP A 84 -2.54 11.42 -5.43
C ASP A 84 -1.72 11.18 -4.16
N LYS A 85 -0.45 11.59 -4.17
CA LYS A 85 0.44 11.47 -3.00
C LYS A 85 0.00 12.30 -1.80
N SER A 86 -0.88 13.27 -1.99
CA SER A 86 -1.45 14.07 -0.90
C SER A 86 -2.57 13.36 -0.16
N LYS A 87 -3.05 12.24 -0.69
CA LYS A 87 -4.17 11.48 -0.12
C LYS A 87 -3.70 10.20 0.57
N ILE A 88 -4.47 9.77 1.56
CA ILE A 88 -4.32 8.46 2.17
C ILE A 88 -4.89 7.43 1.21
N LEU A 89 -4.11 6.38 0.94
CA LEU A 89 -4.57 5.25 0.15
C LEU A 89 -4.96 4.11 1.11
N TYR A 90 -6.25 3.81 1.18
CA TYR A 90 -6.73 2.63 1.88
C TYR A 90 -6.76 1.44 0.92
N THR A 91 -5.71 0.62 0.96
CA THR A 91 -5.66 -0.60 0.16
C THR A 91 -6.54 -1.68 0.80
N HIS A 92 -7.27 -2.40 -0.02
CA HIS A 92 -8.04 -3.56 0.43
C HIS A 92 -8.03 -4.67 -0.61
N CYS A 93 -8.30 -5.88 -0.15
CA CYS A 93 -8.41 -7.07 -0.96
C CYS A 93 -9.50 -7.99 -0.39
N ARG A 94 -9.44 -9.27 -0.65
CA ARG A 94 -10.44 -10.22 -0.13
C ARG A 94 -10.24 -10.55 1.34
N ALA A 95 -9.00 -10.82 1.76
CA ALA A 95 -8.66 -11.37 3.07
C ALA A 95 -7.57 -10.59 3.84
N GLY A 96 -7.07 -9.49 3.28
CA GLY A 96 -6.14 -8.59 3.93
C GLY A 96 -4.66 -8.78 3.62
N ARG A 97 -4.23 -9.89 3.03
CA ARG A 97 -2.79 -10.13 2.73
C ARG A 97 -2.29 -9.31 1.54
N ARG A 98 -3.03 -9.32 0.45
CA ARG A 98 -2.65 -8.56 -0.76
C ARG A 98 -2.60 -7.06 -0.50
N SER A 99 -3.46 -6.55 0.37
CA SER A 99 -3.45 -5.15 0.78
C SER A 99 -2.15 -4.75 1.47
N LEU A 100 -1.56 -5.63 2.27
CA LEU A 100 -0.25 -5.43 2.91
C LEU A 100 0.89 -5.43 1.89
N LEU A 101 0.89 -6.39 0.97
CA LEU A 101 1.91 -6.48 -0.08
C LEU A 101 1.88 -5.26 -1.00
N ALA A 102 0.69 -4.81 -1.39
CA ALA A 102 0.51 -3.59 -2.17
C ALA A 102 0.97 -2.35 -1.41
N ALA A 103 0.69 -2.27 -0.10
CA ALA A 103 1.14 -1.17 0.74
C ALA A 103 2.66 -1.07 0.77
N ASP A 104 3.37 -2.18 0.92
CA ASP A 104 4.84 -2.18 0.88
C ASP A 104 5.39 -1.58 -0.41
N ILE A 105 4.82 -1.95 -1.55
CA ILE A 105 5.25 -1.45 -2.85
C ILE A 105 4.95 0.04 -2.99
N LEU A 106 3.75 0.47 -2.65
CA LEU A 106 3.31 1.86 -2.79
C LEU A 106 4.02 2.80 -1.81
N GLU A 107 4.29 2.36 -0.58
CA GLU A 107 5.05 3.14 0.41
C GLU A 107 6.48 3.40 -0.06
N GLU A 108 7.13 2.42 -0.65
CA GLU A 108 8.45 2.56 -1.26
C GLU A 108 8.47 3.62 -2.36
N LEU A 109 7.35 3.79 -3.06
CA LEU A 109 7.18 4.79 -4.11
C LEU A 109 6.74 6.18 -3.58
N GLY A 110 6.61 6.34 -2.26
CA GLY A 110 6.35 7.61 -1.60
C GLY A 110 4.88 7.91 -1.31
N TYR A 111 3.99 6.93 -1.44
CA TYR A 111 2.57 7.09 -1.10
C TYR A 111 2.31 6.86 0.38
N GLN A 112 1.30 7.54 0.93
CA GLN A 112 0.79 7.29 2.27
C GLN A 112 -0.28 6.20 2.20
N VAL A 113 0.04 5.00 2.64
CA VAL A 113 -0.84 3.83 2.53
C VAL A 113 -1.27 3.36 3.91
N ARG A 114 -2.54 3.08 4.07
CA ARG A 114 -3.12 2.47 5.26
C ARG A 114 -3.88 1.20 4.84
N PRO A 115 -3.22 0.04 4.85
CA PRO A 115 -3.86 -1.20 4.40
C PRO A 115 -4.94 -1.65 5.37
N LEU A 116 -6.09 -2.03 4.82
CA LEU A 116 -7.24 -2.51 5.59
C LEU A 116 -7.16 -4.03 5.78
N LYS A 117 -7.50 -4.48 6.98
CA LYS A 117 -7.68 -5.92 7.26
C LYS A 117 -9.04 -6.43 6.79
N GLN A 118 -10.03 -5.54 6.73
CA GLN A 118 -11.37 -5.88 6.25
C GLN A 118 -11.32 -6.18 4.76
N GLY A 119 -11.90 -7.29 4.36
CA GLY A 119 -12.07 -7.63 2.95
C GLY A 119 -13.20 -6.83 2.29
N THR A 120 -13.23 -6.86 0.98
CA THR A 120 -14.24 -6.13 0.19
C THR A 120 -15.67 -6.49 0.62
N ALA A 121 -15.95 -7.77 0.91
CA ALA A 121 -17.28 -8.19 1.35
C ALA A 121 -17.70 -7.52 2.67
N ASP A 122 -16.77 -7.37 3.61
CA ASP A 122 -17.05 -6.68 4.87
C ASP A 122 -17.19 -5.16 4.66
N LEU A 123 -16.36 -4.59 3.81
CA LEU A 123 -16.44 -3.15 3.50
C LEU A 123 -17.77 -2.78 2.82
N LEU A 124 -18.31 -3.67 2.00
CA LEU A 124 -19.62 -3.48 1.35
C LEU A 124 -20.80 -3.46 2.32
N LYS A 125 -20.62 -3.89 3.57
CA LYS A 125 -21.64 -3.74 4.62
C LYS A 125 -21.73 -2.31 5.14
N THR A 126 -20.68 -1.52 4.98
CA THR A 126 -20.56 -0.15 5.49
C THR A 126 -20.52 0.90 4.36
N PHE A 127 -19.90 0.57 3.25
CA PHE A 127 -19.70 1.47 2.13
C PHE A 127 -20.50 1.04 0.91
N PRO A 128 -20.96 2.00 0.08
CA PRO A 128 -21.76 1.66 -1.08
C PRO A 128 -20.97 0.92 -2.15
N LYS A 129 -21.68 0.05 -2.86
CA LYS A 129 -21.18 -0.67 -4.03
C LYS A 129 -21.28 0.21 -5.26
N ALA A 130 -20.28 0.17 -6.14
CA ALA A 130 -20.36 0.81 -7.44
C ALA A 130 -21.46 0.16 -8.30
N GLU A 131 -22.16 1.00 -9.05
CA GLU A 131 -23.17 0.56 -10.02
C GLU A 131 -22.55 -0.04 -11.28
#